data_8807b0fe979ea1b30cdf1e9f23b301f0
#
_entry.id   8807b0fe979ea1b30cdf1e9f23b301f0
#
_cell.length_a   1.000
_cell.length_b   1.000
_cell.length_c   1.000
_cell.angle_alpha   90.00
_cell.angle_beta   90.00
_cell.angle_gamma   90.00
#
_symmetry.space_group_name_H-M   'P 1'
#
loop_
_entity.id
_entity.type
_entity.pdbx_description
1 polymer ?
#
loop_
_entity_poly.entity_id
_entity_poly.type
_entity_poly.pdbx_seq_one_letter_code
_entity_poly.pdbx_strand_id
1 'polypeptide(L)'
;VGSEMCIRDRAGDVMLELMNFLSDSVSTSAVDVIAFVREVVERFPDMRNDILVKLIQSFPDFRNGKVYRGAMWIVGDYATTIANVNDAMQQIRKVIGEIPILASEEQYMEQPESSQSDDSAPTMKHSTATLVRADGTYATESAFTADTTSDKPQASRSKPPLRSLILFGDFYTASVLAVTLVKLVLRFMSLSSDEGAKNMLRAEAMLIMTSILRVGQSKYVATQIDEDSKERIMTCLQILGRATWSEQLS
;
A
#
# COMPACT_ATOMS: atom_id res chain seq x y z
N VAL A 1 13.60 40.43 -1.21
CA VAL A 1 13.18 39.71 0.01
C VAL A 1 11.67 39.46 0.04
N GLY A 2 10.82 40.42 -0.36
CA GLY A 2 9.36 40.27 -0.31
C GLY A 2 8.75 39.35 -1.40
N SER A 3 9.34 39.26 -2.58
CA SER A 3 8.80 38.46 -3.69
C SER A 3 9.11 36.96 -3.55
N GLU A 4 10.23 36.60 -3.01
CA GLU A 4 10.61 35.18 -2.78
C GLU A 4 9.76 34.54 -1.67
N MET A 5 9.43 35.30 -0.64
CA MET A 5 8.57 34.83 0.44
C MET A 5 7.14 34.57 -0.04
N CYS A 6 6.59 35.45 -0.90
CA CYS A 6 5.27 35.28 -1.48
C CYS A 6 5.18 34.08 -2.48
N ILE A 7 6.27 33.83 -3.21
CA ILE A 7 6.34 32.65 -4.12
C ILE A 7 6.39 31.37 -3.30
N ARG A 8 7.11 31.35 -2.19
CA ARG A 8 7.29 30.20 -1.31
C ARG A 8 5.98 29.80 -0.61
N ASP A 9 5.23 30.76 -0.07
CA ASP A 9 3.94 30.52 0.57
C ASP A 9 2.92 29.97 -0.44
N ARG A 10 2.87 30.52 -1.65
CA ARG A 10 2.03 30.01 -2.72
C ARG A 10 2.43 28.62 -3.22
N ALA A 11 3.74 28.32 -3.26
CA ALA A 11 4.21 27.01 -3.66
C ALA A 11 3.75 25.91 -2.67
N GLY A 12 3.71 26.23 -1.37
CA GLY A 12 3.19 25.34 -0.34
C GLY A 12 1.70 25.03 -0.53
N ASP A 13 0.88 26.06 -0.70
CA ASP A 13 -0.56 25.89 -0.89
C ASP A 13 -0.89 25.12 -2.18
N VAL A 14 -0.24 25.47 -3.28
CA VAL A 14 -0.39 24.76 -4.56
C VAL A 14 0.06 23.30 -4.44
N MET A 15 1.15 23.04 -3.72
CA MET A 15 1.61 21.68 -3.48
C MET A 15 0.57 20.85 -2.73
N LEU A 16 -0.05 21.41 -1.70
CA LEU A 16 -1.06 20.73 -0.91
C LEU A 16 -2.32 20.40 -1.72
N GLU A 17 -2.73 21.31 -2.60
CA GLU A 17 -3.83 21.06 -3.54
C GLU A 17 -3.47 20.00 -4.58
N LEU A 18 -2.26 20.07 -5.15
CA LEU A 18 -1.79 19.08 -6.12
C LEU A 18 -1.70 17.67 -5.52
N MET A 19 -1.38 17.54 -4.23
CA MET A 19 -1.34 16.23 -3.58
C MET A 19 -2.71 15.53 -3.54
N ASN A 20 -3.82 16.25 -3.62
CA ASN A 20 -5.14 15.66 -3.73
C ASN A 20 -5.32 14.86 -5.03
N PHE A 21 -4.58 15.18 -6.09
CA PHE A 21 -4.59 14.42 -7.35
C PHE A 21 -3.81 13.11 -7.30
N LEU A 22 -3.02 12.86 -6.24
CA LEU A 22 -2.25 11.62 -6.10
C LEU A 22 -3.16 10.40 -5.85
N SER A 23 -4.37 10.61 -5.37
CA SER A 23 -5.37 9.56 -5.17
C SER A 23 -6.06 9.10 -6.46
N ASP A 24 -5.96 9.87 -7.55
CA ASP A 24 -6.59 9.53 -8.82
C ASP A 24 -5.84 8.38 -9.52
N SER A 25 -6.49 7.22 -9.61
CA SER A 25 -5.91 5.98 -10.15
C SER A 25 -5.71 6.01 -11.67
N VAL A 26 -6.47 6.83 -12.37
CA VAL A 26 -6.53 6.83 -13.85
C VAL A 26 -5.67 7.94 -14.45
N SER A 27 -5.33 8.95 -13.67
CA SER A 27 -4.68 10.16 -14.15
C SER A 27 -3.17 9.97 -14.36
N THR A 28 -2.70 10.23 -15.59
CA THR A 28 -1.28 10.47 -15.85
C THR A 28 -0.76 11.64 -15.02
N SER A 29 -1.62 12.59 -14.68
CA SER A 29 -1.32 13.74 -13.84
C SER A 29 -0.81 13.35 -12.44
N ALA A 30 -1.27 12.24 -11.87
CA ALA A 30 -0.78 11.77 -10.56
C ALA A 30 0.71 11.43 -10.59
N VAL A 31 1.21 10.90 -11.71
CA VAL A 31 2.65 10.60 -11.89
C VAL A 31 3.46 11.89 -12.06
N ASP A 32 2.92 12.88 -12.76
CA ASP A 32 3.56 14.17 -12.94
C ASP A 32 3.58 14.94 -11.61
N VAL A 33 2.49 14.87 -10.84
CA VAL A 33 2.41 15.47 -9.50
C VAL A 33 3.47 14.86 -8.58
N ILE A 34 3.64 13.53 -8.52
CA ILE A 34 4.66 12.94 -7.65
C ILE A 34 6.09 13.30 -8.09
N ALA A 35 6.33 13.46 -9.40
CA ALA A 35 7.61 13.95 -9.91
C ALA A 35 7.86 15.41 -9.49
N PHE A 36 6.82 16.24 -9.53
CA PHE A 36 6.88 17.62 -9.06
C PHE A 36 7.09 17.71 -7.53
N VAL A 37 6.39 16.89 -6.75
CA VAL A 37 6.62 16.77 -5.28
C VAL A 37 8.09 16.48 -4.98
N ARG A 38 8.69 15.56 -5.70
CA ARG A 38 10.10 15.23 -5.57
C ARG A 38 10.99 16.45 -5.80
N GLU A 39 10.78 17.18 -6.90
CA GLU A 39 11.55 18.38 -7.25
C GLU A 39 11.45 19.45 -6.16
N VAL A 40 10.23 19.65 -5.60
CA VAL A 40 10.02 20.64 -4.53
C VAL A 40 10.72 20.21 -3.25
N VAL A 41 10.65 18.94 -2.87
CA VAL A 41 11.34 18.41 -1.68
C VAL A 41 12.86 18.53 -1.82
N GLU A 42 13.41 18.35 -3.02
CA GLU A 42 14.84 18.56 -3.28
C GLU A 42 15.24 20.03 -3.14
N ARG A 43 14.47 20.95 -3.74
CA ARG A 43 14.81 22.39 -3.82
C ARG A 43 14.51 23.19 -2.57
N PHE A 44 13.47 22.80 -1.81
CA PHE A 44 12.98 23.56 -0.66
C PHE A 44 13.05 22.77 0.64
N PRO A 45 14.24 22.73 1.30
CA PRO A 45 14.44 21.98 2.55
C PRO A 45 13.48 22.38 3.66
N ASP A 46 13.08 23.66 3.73
CA ASP A 46 12.22 24.19 4.78
C ASP A 46 10.80 23.62 4.74
N MET A 47 10.30 23.31 3.52
CA MET A 47 8.96 22.75 3.31
C MET A 47 8.94 21.22 3.36
N ARG A 48 10.11 20.61 3.40
CA ARG A 48 10.30 19.16 3.26
C ARG A 48 9.50 18.37 4.29
N ASN A 49 9.55 18.78 5.55
CA ASN A 49 8.87 18.06 6.62
C ASN A 49 7.34 18.06 6.44
N ASP A 50 6.76 19.20 6.12
CA ASP A 50 5.30 19.34 5.96
C ASP A 50 4.80 18.53 4.76
N ILE A 51 5.56 18.55 3.67
CA ILE A 51 5.28 17.75 2.48
C ILE A 51 5.36 16.24 2.80
N LEU A 52 6.39 15.82 3.54
CA LEU A 52 6.57 14.42 3.92
C LEU A 52 5.41 13.91 4.79
N VAL A 53 5.01 14.68 5.80
CA VAL A 53 3.89 14.29 6.67
C VAL A 53 2.62 14.07 5.86
N LYS A 54 2.29 14.98 4.94
CA LYS A 54 1.12 14.84 4.08
C LYS A 54 1.25 13.69 3.08
N LEU A 55 2.42 13.52 2.48
CA LEU A 55 2.69 12.43 1.54
C LEU A 55 2.51 11.06 2.22
N ILE A 56 3.03 10.90 3.43
CA ILE A 56 2.89 9.69 4.22
C ILE A 56 1.41 9.43 4.56
N GLN A 57 0.68 10.46 4.96
CA GLN A 57 -0.75 10.36 5.27
C GLN A 57 -1.60 9.94 4.07
N SER A 58 -1.19 10.31 2.84
CA SER A 58 -1.90 9.99 1.60
C SER A 58 -1.68 8.56 1.09
N PHE A 59 -0.79 7.76 1.70
CA PHE A 59 -0.52 6.38 1.25
C PHE A 59 -1.77 5.50 1.09
N PRO A 60 -2.76 5.53 2.00
CA PRO A 60 -3.97 4.74 1.87
C PRO A 60 -4.83 5.09 0.64
N ASP A 61 -4.66 6.29 0.11
CA ASP A 61 -5.47 6.80 -1.00
C ASP A 61 -4.87 6.47 -2.37
N PHE A 62 -3.58 6.09 -2.43
CA PHE A 62 -2.92 5.74 -3.67
C PHE A 62 -3.47 4.43 -4.25
N ARG A 63 -3.62 4.41 -5.58
CA ARG A 63 -4.06 3.23 -6.34
C ARG A 63 -3.08 2.85 -7.45
N ASN A 64 -2.17 3.76 -7.80
CA ASN A 64 -1.23 3.59 -8.89
C ASN A 64 0.16 3.20 -8.37
N GLY A 65 0.74 2.10 -8.87
CA GLY A 65 2.06 1.63 -8.47
C GLY A 65 3.18 2.64 -8.76
N LYS A 66 3.08 3.44 -9.85
CA LYS A 66 4.08 4.49 -10.15
C LYS A 66 4.07 5.60 -9.10
N VAL A 67 2.88 5.98 -8.61
CA VAL A 67 2.74 6.97 -7.53
C VAL A 67 3.34 6.43 -6.24
N TYR A 68 3.02 5.16 -5.88
CA TYR A 68 3.63 4.51 -4.71
C TYR A 68 5.15 4.49 -4.78
N ARG A 69 5.72 4.14 -5.93
CA ARG A 69 7.18 4.10 -6.10
C ARG A 69 7.82 5.46 -5.87
N GLY A 70 7.26 6.51 -6.48
CA GLY A 70 7.74 7.88 -6.27
C GLY A 70 7.62 8.34 -4.83
N ALA A 71 6.47 8.11 -4.20
CA ALA A 71 6.22 8.50 -2.82
C ALA A 71 7.13 7.75 -1.83
N MET A 72 7.27 6.43 -1.97
CA MET A 72 8.16 5.62 -1.14
C MET A 72 9.62 6.03 -1.30
N TRP A 73 10.05 6.35 -2.52
CA TRP A 73 11.40 6.85 -2.76
C TRP A 73 11.65 8.16 -2.00
N ILE A 74 10.73 9.14 -2.12
CA ILE A 74 10.83 10.43 -1.42
C ILE A 74 10.88 10.22 0.09
N VAL A 75 9.99 9.40 0.63
CA VAL A 75 9.94 9.11 2.07
C VAL A 75 11.22 8.42 2.54
N GLY A 76 11.74 7.44 1.79
CA GLY A 76 12.97 6.74 2.12
C GLY A 76 14.20 7.65 2.16
N ASP A 77 14.27 8.67 1.30
CA ASP A 77 15.40 9.58 1.24
C ASP A 77 15.31 10.73 2.24
N TYR A 78 14.12 11.24 2.48
CA TYR A 78 13.91 12.48 3.22
C TYR A 78 13.26 12.34 4.60
N ALA A 79 12.85 11.15 5.03
CA ALA A 79 12.39 10.92 6.40
C ALA A 79 13.58 10.94 7.38
N THR A 80 13.93 12.12 7.87
CA THR A 80 15.14 12.35 8.69
C THR A 80 14.87 12.34 10.18
N THR A 81 13.62 12.25 10.64
CA THR A 81 13.23 12.25 12.06
C THR A 81 12.62 10.89 12.46
N ILE A 82 12.76 10.54 13.74
CA ILE A 82 12.13 9.34 14.32
C ILE A 82 10.60 9.36 14.10
N ALA A 83 9.98 10.54 14.24
CA ALA A 83 8.55 10.70 14.03
C ALA A 83 8.15 10.32 12.58
N ASN A 84 8.83 10.90 11.58
CA ASN A 84 8.56 10.60 10.18
C ASN A 84 8.78 9.12 9.84
N VAL A 85 9.80 8.49 10.42
CA VAL A 85 10.04 7.05 10.23
C VAL A 85 8.91 6.21 10.81
N ASN A 86 8.47 6.51 12.03
CA ASN A 86 7.37 5.81 12.69
C ASN A 86 6.05 5.99 11.94
N ASP A 87 5.74 7.21 11.50
CA ASP A 87 4.54 7.51 10.72
C ASP A 87 4.57 6.77 9.38
N ALA A 88 5.71 6.76 8.69
CA ALA A 88 5.88 6.02 7.45
C ALA A 88 5.65 4.52 7.66
N MET A 89 6.25 3.91 8.68
CA MET A 89 6.04 2.51 9.01
C MET A 89 4.58 2.21 9.36
N GLN A 90 3.92 3.09 10.10
CA GLN A 90 2.50 2.93 10.43
C GLN A 90 1.61 2.95 9.17
N GLN A 91 1.86 3.85 8.23
CA GLN A 91 1.09 3.88 6.99
C GLN A 91 1.41 2.70 6.08
N ILE A 92 2.67 2.26 6.02
CA ILE A 92 3.05 1.03 5.30
C ILE A 92 2.28 -0.18 5.84
N ARG A 93 2.16 -0.33 7.17
CA ARG A 93 1.33 -1.39 7.78
C ARG A 93 -0.12 -1.32 7.32
N LYS A 94 -0.72 -0.14 7.29
CA LYS A 94 -2.12 0.04 6.87
C LYS A 94 -2.33 -0.37 5.41
N VAL A 95 -1.41 0.00 4.52
CA VAL A 95 -1.55 -0.25 3.08
C VAL A 95 -1.15 -1.67 2.66
N ILE A 96 -0.39 -2.39 3.50
CA ILE A 96 -0.08 -3.82 3.34
C ILE A 96 -1.15 -4.69 4.03
N GLY A 97 -1.64 -4.24 5.19
CA GLY A 97 -2.58 -4.98 6.02
C GLY A 97 -1.91 -6.11 6.81
N GLU A 98 -2.64 -7.16 7.10
CA GLU A 98 -2.21 -8.28 7.95
C GLU A 98 -1.03 -9.05 7.34
N ILE A 99 -0.09 -9.42 8.20
CA ILE A 99 1.11 -10.19 7.86
C ILE A 99 1.11 -11.47 8.73
N PRO A 100 1.46 -12.62 8.18
CA PRO A 100 1.93 -12.91 6.82
C PRO A 100 0.84 -12.85 5.75
N ILE A 101 1.15 -12.23 4.60
CA ILE A 101 0.18 -12.02 3.51
C ILE A 101 -0.40 -13.35 3.03
N LEU A 102 0.44 -14.38 2.86
CA LEU A 102 0.01 -15.69 2.37
C LEU A 102 -1.04 -16.32 3.28
N ALA A 103 -0.80 -16.38 4.58
CA ALA A 103 -1.73 -16.96 5.55
C ALA A 103 -3.06 -16.21 5.59
N SER A 104 -3.01 -14.89 5.46
CA SER A 104 -4.21 -14.06 5.39
C SER A 104 -5.01 -14.32 4.10
N GLU A 105 -4.35 -14.49 2.94
CA GLU A 105 -5.05 -14.84 1.70
C GLU A 105 -5.65 -16.27 1.76
N GLU A 106 -4.97 -17.21 2.39
CA GLU A 106 -5.50 -18.57 2.63
C GLU A 106 -6.78 -18.51 3.46
N GLN A 107 -6.79 -17.77 4.55
CA GLN A 107 -7.97 -17.58 5.39
C GLN A 107 -9.14 -16.94 4.66
N TYR A 108 -8.88 -15.95 3.76
CA TYR A 108 -9.92 -15.34 2.95
C TYR A 108 -10.56 -16.29 1.95
N MET A 109 -9.79 -17.27 1.44
CA MET A 109 -10.30 -18.26 0.51
C MET A 109 -11.00 -19.44 1.21
N GLU A 110 -10.63 -19.76 2.45
CA GLU A 110 -11.21 -20.83 3.24
C GLU A 110 -12.50 -20.44 3.96
N GLN A 111 -12.81 -19.15 4.07
CA GLN A 111 -14.10 -18.69 4.55
C GLN A 111 -15.07 -18.56 3.35
N PRO A 112 -15.81 -19.62 2.97
CA PRO A 112 -16.97 -19.44 2.13
C PRO A 112 -17.96 -18.56 2.88
N GLU A 113 -18.80 -17.82 2.18
CA GLU A 113 -19.85 -16.92 2.71
C GLU A 113 -20.85 -17.66 3.62
N SER A 114 -20.39 -18.14 4.78
CA SER A 114 -21.19 -18.84 5.76
C SER A 114 -21.10 -18.13 7.11
N SER A 115 -21.72 -16.97 7.19
CA SER A 115 -22.19 -16.45 8.46
C SER A 115 -23.35 -15.50 8.25
N GLN A 116 -24.46 -16.07 7.77
CA GLN A 116 -25.82 -15.65 8.11
C GLN A 116 -26.71 -16.87 8.07
N SER A 117 -26.67 -17.64 9.15
CA SER A 117 -27.77 -18.50 9.51
C SER A 117 -28.19 -18.08 10.92
N ASP A 118 -29.13 -17.16 10.97
CA ASP A 118 -30.01 -17.06 12.11
C ASP A 118 -31.32 -17.76 11.73
N ASP A 119 -31.57 -18.78 12.47
CA ASP A 119 -32.78 -19.53 12.77
C ASP A 119 -34.04 -19.28 11.92
N SER A 120 -34.36 -20.24 11.11
CA SER A 120 -35.68 -20.92 11.03
C SER A 120 -35.82 -21.69 9.72
N ALA A 121 -35.85 -23.02 9.82
CA ALA A 121 -36.26 -23.94 8.74
C ALA A 121 -37.73 -23.68 8.32
N PRO A 122 -38.22 -24.06 7.12
CA PRO A 122 -38.01 -25.40 6.57
C PRO A 122 -37.72 -25.47 5.05
N THR A 123 -37.07 -26.57 4.72
CA THR A 123 -37.03 -27.31 3.44
C THR A 123 -37.93 -26.82 2.31
N MET A 124 -37.33 -26.36 1.16
CA MET A 124 -37.93 -26.66 -0.15
C MET A 124 -36.89 -26.68 -1.28
N LYS A 125 -37.06 -27.65 -2.11
CA LYS A 125 -36.33 -28.19 -3.24
C LYS A 125 -35.93 -27.16 -4.29
N HIS A 126 -34.75 -27.36 -4.89
CA HIS A 126 -34.34 -26.79 -6.17
C HIS A 126 -35.44 -26.97 -7.24
N SER A 127 -35.92 -25.88 -7.79
CA SER A 127 -36.50 -25.87 -9.12
C SER A 127 -35.97 -24.65 -9.85
N THR A 128 -35.16 -24.89 -10.87
CA THR A 128 -34.79 -23.93 -11.90
C THR A 128 -36.07 -23.46 -12.59
N ALA A 129 -36.62 -22.35 -12.17
CA ALA A 129 -37.74 -21.73 -12.88
C ALA A 129 -37.20 -20.65 -13.81
N THR A 130 -37.22 -20.97 -15.11
CA THR A 130 -37.11 -19.98 -16.18
C THR A 130 -38.31 -19.06 -16.09
N LEU A 131 -38.12 -17.82 -15.72
CA LEU A 131 -39.16 -16.80 -15.71
C LEU A 131 -39.45 -16.37 -17.17
N VAL A 132 -40.57 -16.85 -17.68
CA VAL A 132 -41.14 -16.39 -18.94
C VAL A 132 -42.06 -15.20 -18.61
N ARG A 133 -41.80 -14.04 -19.21
CA ARG A 133 -42.65 -12.87 -19.09
C ARG A 133 -43.98 -13.10 -19.85
N ALA A 134 -45.04 -12.41 -19.45
CA ALA A 134 -46.38 -12.53 -20.03
C ALA A 134 -46.47 -12.17 -21.54
N ASP A 135 -45.40 -11.69 -22.17
CA ASP A 135 -45.26 -11.38 -23.57
C ASP A 135 -44.51 -12.46 -24.35
N GLY A 136 -44.16 -13.60 -23.74
CA GLY A 136 -43.53 -14.75 -24.40
C GLY A 136 -42.04 -14.61 -24.69
N THR A 137 -41.33 -13.58 -24.14
CA THR A 137 -39.89 -13.39 -24.30
C THR A 137 -39.11 -13.97 -23.15
N TYR A 138 -37.97 -14.63 -23.45
CA TYR A 138 -36.99 -15.11 -22.46
C TYR A 138 -36.21 -13.94 -21.92
N ALA A 139 -36.25 -13.71 -20.62
CA ALA A 139 -35.38 -12.75 -19.97
C ALA A 139 -33.97 -13.38 -19.81
N THR A 140 -33.07 -13.05 -20.71
CA THR A 140 -31.63 -13.19 -20.45
C THR A 140 -31.20 -12.08 -19.52
N GLU A 141 -30.86 -12.43 -18.28
CA GLU A 141 -30.32 -11.50 -17.30
C GLU A 141 -28.92 -11.08 -17.75
N SER A 142 -28.84 -9.97 -18.48
CA SER A 142 -27.59 -9.28 -18.73
C SER A 142 -27.16 -8.64 -17.41
N ALA A 143 -26.06 -9.10 -16.84
CA ALA A 143 -25.43 -8.56 -15.62
C ALA A 143 -24.89 -7.13 -15.85
N PHE A 144 -25.80 -6.20 -16.22
CA PHE A 144 -25.46 -4.77 -16.32
C PHE A 144 -26.72 -3.93 -16.10
N THR A 145 -27.26 -3.97 -14.88
CA THR A 145 -28.17 -2.93 -14.41
C THR A 145 -27.58 -2.31 -13.17
N ALA A 146 -27.09 -1.08 -13.32
CA ALA A 146 -26.87 -0.18 -12.23
C ALA A 146 -28.24 0.12 -11.59
N ASP A 147 -28.55 -0.54 -10.48
CA ASP A 147 -29.64 -0.13 -9.60
C ASP A 147 -29.08 0.74 -8.50
N THR A 148 -29.28 2.04 -8.69
CA THR A 148 -29.37 3.03 -7.61
C THR A 148 -30.60 2.72 -6.79
N THR A 149 -30.42 2.28 -5.58
CA THR A 149 -31.15 2.53 -4.32
C THR A 149 -31.16 1.31 -3.42
N SER A 150 -30.31 1.31 -2.44
CA SER A 150 -30.64 1.13 -1.02
C SER A 150 -29.36 1.06 -0.19
N ASP A 151 -29.21 2.05 0.65
CA ASP A 151 -28.25 2.10 1.75
C ASP A 151 -28.28 0.83 2.60
N LYS A 152 -27.21 0.05 2.48
CA LYS A 152 -26.57 -0.66 3.59
C LYS A 152 -25.10 -0.78 3.24
N PRO A 153 -24.18 -0.29 4.06
CA PRO A 153 -22.76 -0.51 3.84
C PRO A 153 -22.47 -1.98 4.14
N GLN A 154 -22.62 -2.84 3.14
CA GLN A 154 -21.90 -4.08 3.10
C GLN A 154 -20.43 -3.66 2.90
N ALA A 155 -19.70 -3.60 4.00
CA ALA A 155 -18.27 -3.44 4.00
C ALA A 155 -17.68 -4.68 3.31
N SER A 156 -17.71 -4.68 1.99
CA SER A 156 -16.77 -5.47 1.20
C SER A 156 -15.41 -5.00 1.68
N ARG A 157 -14.71 -5.82 2.47
CA ARG A 157 -13.36 -5.55 2.96
C ARG A 157 -12.46 -5.43 1.74
N SER A 158 -12.41 -4.23 1.15
CA SER A 158 -11.52 -3.94 0.04
C SER A 158 -10.09 -4.19 0.53
N LYS A 159 -9.36 -5.05 -0.17
CA LYS A 159 -7.97 -5.35 0.18
C LYS A 159 -7.17 -4.06 0.27
N PRO A 160 -6.22 -3.97 1.20
CA PRO A 160 -5.35 -2.80 1.33
C PRO A 160 -4.68 -2.47 -0.02
N PRO A 161 -4.53 -1.18 -0.38
CA PRO A 161 -4.20 -0.79 -1.74
C PRO A 161 -2.84 -1.30 -2.24
N LEU A 162 -1.79 -1.22 -1.41
CA LEU A 162 -0.47 -1.73 -1.79
C LEU A 162 -0.45 -3.26 -1.86
N ARG A 163 -1.17 -3.93 -0.96
CA ARG A 163 -1.37 -5.39 -1.02
C ARG A 163 -2.05 -5.80 -2.31
N SER A 164 -3.06 -5.07 -2.75
CA SER A 164 -3.75 -5.34 -4.01
C SER A 164 -2.80 -5.26 -5.21
N LEU A 165 -1.91 -4.26 -5.26
CA LEU A 165 -0.89 -4.15 -6.31
C LEU A 165 0.08 -5.34 -6.31
N ILE A 166 0.55 -5.77 -5.13
CA ILE A 166 1.45 -6.92 -4.98
C ILE A 166 0.76 -8.21 -5.45
N LEU A 167 -0.49 -8.44 -5.05
CA LEU A 167 -1.26 -9.61 -5.48
C LEU A 167 -1.56 -9.60 -6.99
N PHE A 168 -1.65 -8.42 -7.59
CA PHE A 168 -1.78 -8.25 -9.04
C PHE A 168 -0.47 -8.52 -9.79
N GLY A 169 0.67 -8.63 -9.08
CA GLY A 169 1.99 -8.95 -9.65
C GLY A 169 2.92 -7.75 -9.82
N ASP A 170 2.61 -6.58 -9.25
CA ASP A 170 3.52 -5.42 -9.29
C ASP A 170 4.67 -5.57 -8.27
N PHE A 171 5.57 -6.54 -8.53
CA PHE A 171 6.72 -6.79 -7.66
C PHE A 171 7.82 -5.75 -7.80
N TYR A 172 7.82 -4.96 -8.87
CA TYR A 172 8.70 -3.81 -8.97
C TYR A 172 8.36 -2.76 -7.88
N THR A 173 7.07 -2.51 -7.64
CA THR A 173 6.66 -1.65 -6.51
C THR A 173 7.04 -2.28 -5.16
N ALA A 174 6.95 -3.59 -5.02
CA ALA A 174 7.41 -4.30 -3.82
C ALA A 174 8.93 -4.19 -3.62
N SER A 175 9.74 -4.23 -4.67
CA SER A 175 11.20 -4.04 -4.57
C SER A 175 11.58 -2.62 -4.14
N VAL A 176 10.84 -1.60 -4.61
CA VAL A 176 11.02 -0.21 -4.13
C VAL A 176 10.64 -0.08 -2.67
N LEU A 177 9.54 -0.73 -2.23
CA LEU A 177 9.18 -0.80 -0.82
C LEU A 177 10.30 -1.41 0.02
N ALA A 178 10.90 -2.51 -0.42
CA ALA A 178 12.00 -3.17 0.30
C ALA A 178 13.19 -2.21 0.51
N VAL A 179 13.59 -1.48 -0.53
CA VAL A 179 14.64 -0.45 -0.42
C VAL A 179 14.25 0.66 0.55
N THR A 180 13.00 1.12 0.49
CA THR A 180 12.48 2.14 1.40
C THR A 180 12.52 1.65 2.86
N LEU A 181 12.09 0.42 3.12
CA LEU A 181 12.14 -0.18 4.45
C LEU A 181 13.58 -0.24 4.99
N VAL A 182 14.55 -0.65 4.16
CA VAL A 182 15.98 -0.63 4.56
C VAL A 182 16.42 0.78 4.95
N LYS A 183 16.14 1.78 4.13
CA LYS A 183 16.49 3.18 4.42
C LYS A 183 15.88 3.67 5.73
N LEU A 184 14.59 3.40 5.96
CA LEU A 184 13.88 3.78 7.18
C LEU A 184 14.48 3.10 8.42
N VAL A 185 14.76 1.78 8.35
CA VAL A 185 15.36 1.04 9.45
C VAL A 185 16.76 1.57 9.76
N LEU A 186 17.63 1.73 8.76
CA LEU A 186 18.99 2.25 8.97
C LEU A 186 18.97 3.68 9.54
N ARG A 187 18.03 4.51 9.08
CA ARG A 187 17.84 5.85 9.63
C ARG A 187 17.39 5.81 11.08
N PHE A 188 16.42 4.96 11.41
CA PHE A 188 15.96 4.77 12.78
C PHE A 188 17.08 4.28 13.70
N MET A 189 17.87 3.30 13.24
CA MET A 189 19.01 2.77 13.98
C MET A 189 20.06 3.84 14.28
N SER A 190 20.28 4.81 13.38
CA SER A 190 21.21 5.92 13.60
C SER A 190 20.69 7.00 14.54
N LEU A 191 19.37 7.13 14.68
CA LEU A 191 18.74 8.21 15.46
C LEU A 191 18.28 7.77 16.86
N SER A 192 17.88 6.52 17.01
CA SER A 192 17.35 5.97 18.26
C SER A 192 18.49 5.41 19.12
N SER A 193 18.37 5.56 20.43
CA SER A 193 19.23 4.88 21.42
C SER A 193 18.59 3.62 22.01
N ASP A 194 17.30 3.36 21.68
CA ASP A 194 16.55 2.21 22.19
C ASP A 194 16.80 0.97 21.31
N GLU A 195 17.61 0.04 21.80
CA GLU A 195 17.94 -1.22 21.12
C GLU A 195 16.71 -2.12 20.93
N GLY A 196 15.76 -2.11 21.85
CA GLY A 196 14.52 -2.85 21.73
C GLY A 196 13.69 -2.36 20.55
N ALA A 197 13.50 -1.05 20.44
CA ALA A 197 12.79 -0.42 19.34
C ALA A 197 13.48 -0.64 17.98
N LYS A 198 14.83 -0.55 17.94
CA LYS A 198 15.62 -0.85 16.74
C LYS A 198 15.39 -2.28 16.23
N ASN A 199 15.50 -3.25 17.13
CA ASN A 199 15.33 -4.66 16.80
C ASN A 199 13.89 -4.96 16.37
N MET A 200 12.89 -4.34 16.99
CA MET A 200 11.50 -4.49 16.64
C MET A 200 11.21 -3.97 15.22
N LEU A 201 11.66 -2.74 14.93
CA LEU A 201 11.44 -2.12 13.61
C LEU A 201 12.14 -2.92 12.50
N ARG A 202 13.36 -3.39 12.76
CA ARG A 202 14.12 -4.24 11.84
C ARG A 202 13.41 -5.57 11.58
N ALA A 203 12.99 -6.26 12.63
CA ALA A 203 12.28 -7.54 12.53
C ALA A 203 10.98 -7.37 11.72
N GLU A 204 10.25 -6.29 11.96
CA GLU A 204 9.04 -5.98 11.21
C GLU A 204 9.32 -5.76 9.72
N ALA A 205 10.32 -4.96 9.36
CA ALA A 205 10.70 -4.74 7.97
C ALA A 205 11.11 -6.05 7.27
N MET A 206 11.87 -6.91 7.95
CA MET A 206 12.23 -8.23 7.44
C MET A 206 11.01 -9.15 7.27
N LEU A 207 10.06 -9.10 8.19
CA LEU A 207 8.82 -9.87 8.12
C LEU A 207 7.95 -9.44 6.93
N ILE A 208 7.83 -8.14 6.67
CA ILE A 208 7.14 -7.60 5.48
C ILE A 208 7.79 -8.16 4.21
N MET A 209 9.10 -8.02 4.06
CA MET A 209 9.83 -8.46 2.88
C MET A 209 9.75 -9.97 2.64
N THR A 210 9.91 -10.79 3.70
CA THR A 210 9.77 -12.25 3.61
C THR A 210 8.36 -12.66 3.26
N SER A 211 7.35 -11.96 3.80
CA SER A 211 5.95 -12.18 3.48
C SER A 211 5.64 -11.91 1.99
N ILE A 212 6.23 -10.84 1.42
CA ILE A 212 6.10 -10.51 -0.01
C ILE A 212 6.75 -11.59 -0.88
N LEU A 213 7.97 -12.05 -0.55
CA LEU A 213 8.63 -13.14 -1.27
C LEU A 213 7.81 -14.44 -1.26
N ARG A 214 7.25 -14.78 -0.09
CA ARG A 214 6.43 -15.99 0.07
C ARG A 214 5.15 -15.92 -0.77
N VAL A 215 4.41 -14.81 -0.71
CA VAL A 215 3.19 -14.67 -1.51
C VAL A 215 3.51 -14.57 -3.00
N GLY A 216 4.63 -13.94 -3.39
CA GLY A 216 5.04 -13.80 -4.79
C GLY A 216 5.34 -15.13 -5.50
N GLN A 217 5.64 -16.18 -4.75
CA GLN A 217 5.86 -17.56 -5.25
C GLN A 217 4.61 -18.43 -5.14
N SER A 218 3.51 -17.90 -4.65
CA SER A 218 2.28 -18.64 -4.39
C SER A 218 1.31 -18.58 -5.57
N LYS A 219 0.23 -19.37 -5.47
CA LYS A 219 -0.90 -19.36 -6.42
C LYS A 219 -1.85 -18.15 -6.25
N TYR A 220 -1.66 -17.34 -5.23
CA TYR A 220 -2.57 -16.22 -4.90
C TYR A 220 -2.23 -14.92 -5.62
N VAL A 221 -1.14 -14.89 -6.37
CA VAL A 221 -0.74 -13.74 -7.18
C VAL A 221 -1.13 -13.94 -8.64
N ALA A 222 -1.54 -12.86 -9.31
CA ALA A 222 -1.90 -12.92 -10.72
C ALA A 222 -0.69 -13.20 -11.62
N THR A 223 0.48 -12.68 -11.25
CA THR A 223 1.77 -12.94 -11.91
C THR A 223 2.80 -13.22 -10.84
N GLN A 224 3.56 -14.30 -10.98
CA GLN A 224 4.61 -14.66 -10.03
C GLN A 224 5.73 -13.62 -10.04
N ILE A 225 6.43 -13.53 -8.91
CA ILE A 225 7.57 -12.64 -8.76
C ILE A 225 8.67 -12.99 -9.76
N ASP A 226 9.16 -11.99 -10.48
CA ASP A 226 10.31 -12.11 -11.36
C ASP A 226 11.62 -12.21 -10.56
N GLU A 227 12.65 -12.78 -11.20
CA GLU A 227 13.93 -13.05 -10.52
C GLU A 227 14.65 -11.76 -10.12
N ASP A 228 14.55 -10.68 -10.91
CA ASP A 228 15.17 -9.39 -10.60
C ASP A 228 14.55 -8.75 -9.35
N SER A 229 13.22 -8.69 -9.27
CA SER A 229 12.51 -8.19 -8.08
C SER A 229 12.80 -9.04 -6.84
N LYS A 230 12.86 -10.37 -7.00
CA LYS A 230 13.20 -11.30 -5.93
C LYS A 230 14.62 -11.06 -5.42
N GLU A 231 15.62 -10.95 -6.31
CA GLU A 231 16.99 -10.70 -5.94
C GLU A 231 17.17 -9.35 -5.22
N ARG A 232 16.49 -8.31 -5.67
CA ARG A 232 16.48 -6.99 -5.01
C ARG A 232 15.95 -7.06 -3.58
N ILE A 233 14.82 -7.75 -3.37
CA ILE A 233 14.25 -7.92 -2.04
C ILE A 233 15.16 -8.79 -1.16
N MET A 234 15.73 -9.86 -1.70
CA MET A 234 16.70 -10.71 -0.99
C MET A 234 17.94 -9.93 -0.56
N THR A 235 18.45 -9.06 -1.42
CA THR A 235 19.58 -8.18 -1.10
C THR A 235 19.24 -7.23 0.05
N CYS A 236 18.03 -6.66 0.06
CA CYS A 236 17.54 -5.82 1.16
C CYS A 236 17.47 -6.59 2.48
N LEU A 237 16.98 -7.83 2.45
CA LEU A 237 16.97 -8.72 3.62
C LEU A 237 18.38 -9.01 4.14
N GLN A 238 19.33 -9.27 3.24
CA GLN A 238 20.74 -9.52 3.61
C GLN A 238 21.38 -8.29 4.26
N ILE A 239 21.09 -7.07 3.77
CA ILE A 239 21.59 -5.82 4.37
C ILE A 239 21.10 -5.72 5.81
N LEU A 240 19.80 -5.89 6.06
CA LEU A 240 19.25 -5.83 7.42
C LEU A 240 19.73 -6.97 8.31
N GLY A 241 19.95 -8.16 7.75
CA GLY A 241 20.51 -9.30 8.50
C GLY A 241 21.96 -9.10 8.92
N ARG A 242 22.77 -8.41 8.10
CA ARG A 242 24.20 -8.14 8.40
C ARG A 242 24.42 -6.99 9.37
N ALA A 243 23.49 -6.05 9.45
CA ALA A 243 23.60 -4.89 10.35
C ALA A 243 23.78 -5.27 11.84
N THR A 244 23.42 -6.51 12.21
CA THR A 244 23.68 -7.04 13.55
C THR A 244 25.12 -7.47 13.82
N TRP A 245 25.88 -7.80 12.78
CA TRP A 245 27.23 -8.35 12.94
C TRP A 245 28.29 -7.25 13.14
N SER A 246 28.07 -6.06 12.60
CA SER A 246 29.01 -4.94 12.74
C SER A 246 28.97 -4.32 14.15
N GLU A 247 27.84 -4.41 14.85
CA GLU A 247 27.72 -3.90 16.23
C GLU A 247 28.27 -4.87 17.28
N GLN A 248 28.43 -6.15 16.95
CA GLN A 248 29.03 -7.14 17.86
C GLN A 248 30.56 -7.21 17.74
N LEU A 249 31.14 -6.57 16.73
CA LEU A 249 32.60 -6.57 16.47
C LEU A 249 33.27 -5.24 16.78
N SER A 250 32.56 -4.22 17.24
CA SER A 250 33.06 -2.94 17.74
C SER A 250 32.98 -2.86 19.27
#